data_2d7c31b8a062adb64b757638b78eba7e
#
_entry.id   2d7c31b8a062adb64b757638b78eba7e
#
_cell.length_a   1.000
_cell.length_b   1.000
_cell.length_c   1.000
_cell.angle_alpha   90.00
_cell.angle_beta   90.00
_cell.angle_gamma   90.00
#
_symmetry.space_group_name_H-M   'P 1'
#
loop_
_entity.id
_entity.type
_entity.pdbx_description
1 polymer ?
#
loop_
_entity_poly.entity_id
_entity_poly.type
_entity_poly.pdbx_seq_one_letter_code
_entity_poly.pdbx_strand_id
1 'polypeptide(L)'
;IVRRHSGYGSFAEYLDKKILKPIGMDRSNISFIRNSQDENAAILYSLENGTWRADRDYQNDAFVLHGGGGMKSTLGDMLKYAVMYLNEGVAGNGNRIVERYAVQEMEKPRQFMKPGIYYGYGLETKQVGDRAVYEHGGSLPGVSSNFSFCPQEEVGIVVLCNTMDVSVAAIADAALNAYCGLEVEEERQIHAERSWSAEELEELAGSYVSGEGDAFTLTVENGTLSMKVNGNPTALQAVYPWQGMVRKTYSDIYLTAIRDEEGHVFAARYGSRIFP
;
A
#
# COMPACT_ATOMS: atom_id res chain seq x y z
N ILE A 1 -15.45 -14.37 4.25
CA ILE A 1 -15.00 -15.07 5.47
C ILE A 1 -15.59 -14.38 6.70
N VAL A 2 -15.26 -13.13 7.02
CA VAL A 2 -15.73 -12.43 8.24
C VAL A 2 -17.24 -12.52 8.41
N ARG A 3 -18.03 -12.14 7.39
CA ARG A 3 -19.50 -12.23 7.44
C ARG A 3 -20.02 -13.64 7.76
N ARG A 4 -19.34 -14.71 7.27
CA ARG A 4 -19.78 -16.10 7.48
C ARG A 4 -19.46 -16.64 8.87
N HIS A 5 -18.42 -16.10 9.53
CA HIS A 5 -17.89 -16.66 10.78
C HIS A 5 -18.04 -15.75 11.99
N SER A 6 -18.39 -14.48 11.80
CA SER A 6 -18.46 -13.51 12.89
C SER A 6 -19.82 -13.42 13.59
N GLY A 7 -20.87 -14.00 12.99
CA GLY A 7 -22.26 -13.84 13.48
C GLY A 7 -22.91 -12.48 13.16
N TYR A 8 -22.21 -11.58 12.43
CA TYR A 8 -22.74 -10.29 11.99
C TYR A 8 -23.35 -10.38 10.59
N GLY A 9 -24.38 -9.57 10.32
CA GLY A 9 -25.08 -9.56 9.04
C GLY A 9 -24.24 -9.08 7.86
N SER A 10 -23.23 -8.25 8.13
CA SER A 10 -22.33 -7.69 7.11
C SER A 10 -20.92 -7.45 7.65
N PHE A 11 -19.96 -7.27 6.73
CA PHE A 11 -18.60 -6.84 7.08
C PHE A 11 -18.60 -5.42 7.68
N ALA A 12 -19.43 -4.52 7.12
CA ALA A 12 -19.55 -3.15 7.62
C ALA A 12 -20.03 -3.12 9.07
N GLU A 13 -21.01 -3.95 9.42
CA GLU A 13 -21.50 -4.07 10.81
C GLU A 13 -20.44 -4.63 11.75
N TYR A 14 -19.70 -5.65 11.31
CA TYR A 14 -18.58 -6.21 12.08
C TYR A 14 -17.51 -5.14 12.34
N LEU A 15 -17.07 -4.45 11.27
CA LEU A 15 -16.06 -3.40 11.35
C LEU A 15 -16.49 -2.28 12.33
N ASP A 16 -17.72 -1.79 12.18
CA ASP A 16 -18.26 -0.74 13.06
C ASP A 16 -18.29 -1.17 14.53
N LYS A 17 -18.85 -2.35 14.82
CA LYS A 17 -19.07 -2.80 16.19
C LYS A 17 -17.85 -3.38 16.89
N LYS A 18 -16.91 -3.98 16.13
CA LYS A 18 -15.74 -4.65 16.70
C LYS A 18 -14.46 -3.86 16.64
N ILE A 19 -14.35 -2.90 15.73
CA ILE A 19 -13.13 -2.15 15.49
C ILE A 19 -13.38 -0.65 15.71
N LEU A 20 -14.20 -0.02 14.87
CA LEU A 20 -14.29 1.44 14.81
C LEU A 20 -14.84 2.03 16.11
N LYS A 21 -16.03 1.61 16.56
CA LYS A 21 -16.64 2.10 17.81
C LYS A 21 -15.82 1.80 19.05
N PRO A 22 -15.29 0.58 19.25
CA PRO A 22 -14.45 0.30 20.41
C PRO A 22 -13.17 1.14 20.47
N ILE A 23 -12.59 1.53 19.31
CA ILE A 23 -11.47 2.48 19.26
C ILE A 23 -11.92 3.92 19.49
N GLY A 24 -13.18 4.24 19.19
CA GLY A 24 -13.73 5.60 19.19
C GLY A 24 -13.55 6.33 17.84
N MET A 25 -13.50 5.57 16.72
CA MET A 25 -13.37 6.07 15.34
C MET A 25 -14.75 6.40 14.77
N ASP A 26 -15.43 7.39 15.32
CA ASP A 26 -16.84 7.69 15.03
C ASP A 26 -17.08 8.30 13.63
N ARG A 27 -16.04 8.87 13.03
CA ARG A 27 -16.07 9.47 11.68
C ARG A 27 -15.58 8.52 10.59
N SER A 28 -15.28 7.27 10.94
CA SER A 28 -14.77 6.25 10.00
C SER A 28 -15.88 5.29 9.58
N ASN A 29 -15.89 4.89 8.31
CA ASN A 29 -16.87 3.93 7.78
C ASN A 29 -16.47 3.42 6.38
N ILE A 30 -17.22 2.43 5.86
CA ILE A 30 -17.10 1.92 4.48
C ILE A 30 -18.37 2.15 3.65
N SER A 31 -19.23 3.08 4.07
CA SER A 31 -20.49 3.38 3.38
C SER A 31 -20.33 4.53 2.39
N PHE A 32 -20.51 4.24 1.10
CA PHE A 32 -20.56 5.26 0.07
C PHE A 32 -21.67 6.29 0.36
N ILE A 33 -22.89 5.83 0.71
CA ILE A 33 -24.04 6.72 0.97
C ILE A 33 -23.73 7.70 2.09
N ARG A 34 -23.16 7.21 3.20
CA ARG A 34 -22.79 8.07 4.34
C ARG A 34 -21.76 9.12 3.93
N ASN A 35 -20.77 8.74 3.13
CA ASN A 35 -19.73 9.68 2.69
C ASN A 35 -20.23 10.70 1.68
N SER A 36 -21.07 10.30 0.73
CA SER A 36 -21.61 11.21 -0.28
C SER A 36 -22.57 12.27 0.31
N GLN A 37 -23.13 12.00 1.47
CA GLN A 37 -24.00 12.91 2.22
C GLN A 37 -23.26 13.72 3.30
N ASP A 38 -21.99 13.42 3.55
CA ASP A 38 -21.19 14.17 4.53
C ASP A 38 -20.67 15.48 3.91
N GLU A 39 -21.20 16.61 4.35
CA GLU A 39 -20.76 17.93 3.88
C GLU A 39 -19.28 18.23 4.20
N ASN A 40 -18.72 17.56 5.20
CA ASN A 40 -17.30 17.65 5.59
C ASN A 40 -16.42 16.58 4.89
N ALA A 41 -16.94 15.86 3.90
CA ALA A 41 -16.10 15.00 3.09
C ALA A 41 -15.18 15.83 2.19
N ALA A 42 -13.90 15.43 2.11
CA ALA A 42 -12.92 16.12 1.28
C ALA A 42 -13.33 16.06 -0.20
N ILE A 43 -13.15 17.17 -0.93
CA ILE A 43 -13.26 17.18 -2.39
C ILE A 43 -12.01 16.48 -2.93
N LEU A 44 -12.20 15.55 -3.87
CA LEU A 44 -11.14 14.82 -4.55
C LEU A 44 -10.59 15.65 -5.71
N TYR A 45 -9.31 15.53 -5.99
CA TYR A 45 -8.68 16.22 -7.12
C TYR A 45 -7.86 15.25 -7.96
N SER A 46 -7.96 15.40 -9.27
CA SER A 46 -7.09 14.74 -10.25
C SER A 46 -6.46 15.78 -11.17
N LEU A 47 -5.21 15.52 -11.58
CA LEU A 47 -4.51 16.37 -12.53
C LEU A 47 -4.69 15.80 -13.94
N GLU A 48 -5.51 16.46 -14.76
CA GLU A 48 -5.79 16.08 -16.14
C GLU A 48 -5.24 17.13 -17.11
N ASN A 49 -4.26 16.73 -17.94
CA ASN A 49 -3.62 17.64 -18.90
C ASN A 49 -3.12 18.95 -18.28
N GLY A 50 -2.55 18.90 -17.09
CA GLY A 50 -2.04 20.07 -16.37
C GLY A 50 -3.10 20.92 -15.67
N THR A 51 -4.36 20.47 -15.65
CA THR A 51 -5.46 21.19 -15.00
C THR A 51 -6.06 20.36 -13.88
N TRP A 52 -6.20 20.96 -12.69
CA TRP A 52 -6.87 20.31 -11.56
C TRP A 52 -8.37 20.23 -11.77
N ARG A 53 -8.91 19.02 -11.66
CA ARG A 53 -10.35 18.77 -11.68
C ARG A 53 -10.79 18.29 -10.31
N ALA A 54 -11.86 18.90 -9.83
CA ALA A 54 -12.54 18.53 -8.59
C ALA A 54 -13.61 17.47 -8.86
N ASP A 55 -13.70 16.48 -7.98
CA ASP A 55 -14.70 15.41 -8.04
C ASP A 55 -15.21 15.09 -6.63
N ARG A 56 -16.40 14.47 -6.58
CA ARG A 56 -17.01 13.92 -5.37
C ARG A 56 -17.41 12.45 -5.54
N ASP A 57 -16.85 11.77 -6.54
CA ASP A 57 -16.99 10.32 -6.67
C ASP A 57 -16.11 9.63 -5.63
N TYR A 58 -16.70 9.27 -4.50
CA TYR A 58 -16.02 8.60 -3.39
C TYR A 58 -15.88 7.09 -3.63
N GLN A 59 -15.72 6.66 -4.86
CA GLN A 59 -15.53 5.27 -5.24
C GLN A 59 -16.69 4.37 -4.79
N ASN A 60 -17.85 4.60 -5.38
CA ASN A 60 -19.04 3.80 -5.14
C ASN A 60 -18.80 2.31 -5.40
N ASP A 61 -17.94 1.99 -6.38
CA ASP A 61 -17.59 0.63 -6.79
C ASP A 61 -16.67 -0.09 -5.82
N ALA A 62 -16.18 0.58 -4.78
CA ALA A 62 -15.32 0.00 -3.76
C ALA A 62 -16.00 -1.13 -2.96
N PHE A 63 -17.19 -1.58 -3.35
CA PHE A 63 -17.86 -2.74 -2.77
C PHE A 63 -16.97 -3.98 -2.75
N VAL A 64 -16.24 -4.25 -3.81
CA VAL A 64 -15.27 -5.36 -3.90
C VAL A 64 -14.02 -5.10 -3.06
N LEU A 65 -13.74 -3.84 -2.72
CA LEU A 65 -12.57 -3.41 -1.94
C LEU A 65 -12.90 -3.20 -0.44
N HIS A 66 -14.09 -3.54 0.03
CA HIS A 66 -14.48 -3.28 1.43
C HIS A 66 -13.46 -3.74 2.46
N GLY A 67 -12.78 -4.86 2.22
CA GLY A 67 -11.72 -5.37 3.09
C GLY A 67 -10.32 -4.83 2.81
N GLY A 68 -10.09 -4.21 1.65
CA GLY A 68 -8.75 -3.83 1.18
C GLY A 68 -8.61 -2.38 0.72
N GLY A 69 -9.62 -1.50 0.94
CA GLY A 69 -9.49 -0.11 0.48
C GLY A 69 -10.73 0.75 0.60
N GLY A 70 -11.87 0.16 0.92
CA GLY A 70 -13.15 0.89 0.94
C GLY A 70 -13.35 1.81 2.16
N MET A 71 -12.47 1.82 3.15
CA MET A 71 -12.64 2.62 4.36
C MET A 71 -12.37 4.11 4.09
N LYS A 72 -13.27 4.96 4.58
CA LYS A 72 -13.12 6.41 4.67
C LYS A 72 -12.93 6.79 6.13
N SER A 73 -12.02 7.73 6.39
CA SER A 73 -11.66 8.10 7.74
C SER A 73 -11.25 9.57 7.84
N THR A 74 -10.90 10.00 9.01
CA THR A 74 -10.33 11.32 9.31
C THR A 74 -8.94 11.16 9.95
N LEU A 75 -8.15 12.24 9.93
CA LEU A 75 -6.85 12.26 10.61
C LEU A 75 -6.99 11.87 12.09
N GLY A 76 -7.95 12.47 12.81
CA GLY A 76 -8.16 12.18 14.23
C GLY A 76 -8.51 10.72 14.53
N ASP A 77 -9.32 10.08 13.68
CA ASP A 77 -9.66 8.68 13.85
C ASP A 77 -8.48 7.75 13.52
N MET A 78 -7.72 8.07 12.46
CA MET A 78 -6.52 7.29 12.13
C MET A 78 -5.41 7.41 13.19
N LEU A 79 -5.29 8.55 13.87
CA LEU A 79 -4.39 8.69 15.02
C LEU A 79 -4.82 7.80 16.20
N LYS A 80 -6.13 7.64 16.45
CA LYS A 80 -6.61 6.67 17.46
C LYS A 80 -6.27 5.23 17.06
N TYR A 81 -6.31 4.93 15.75
CA TYR A 81 -5.90 3.64 15.23
C TYR A 81 -4.40 3.39 15.42
N ALA A 82 -3.56 4.41 15.20
CA ALA A 82 -2.13 4.34 15.47
C ALA A 82 -1.84 4.07 16.97
N VAL A 83 -2.53 4.77 17.87
CA VAL A 83 -2.41 4.54 19.32
C VAL A 83 -2.74 3.10 19.70
N MET A 84 -3.74 2.49 19.07
CA MET A 84 -4.08 1.09 19.32
C MET A 84 -2.93 0.14 18.95
N TYR A 85 -2.23 0.37 17.84
CA TYR A 85 -1.04 -0.43 17.49
C TYR A 85 0.13 -0.19 18.43
N LEU A 86 0.45 1.07 18.73
CA LEU A 86 1.51 1.44 19.68
C LEU A 86 1.28 0.85 21.08
N ASN A 87 0.02 0.71 21.48
CA ASN A 87 -0.39 0.07 22.74
C ASN A 87 -0.67 -1.44 22.60
N GLU A 88 -0.08 -2.09 21.58
CA GLU A 88 -0.16 -3.54 21.41
C GLU A 88 -1.60 -4.09 21.43
N GLY A 89 -2.50 -3.43 20.72
CA GLY A 89 -3.90 -3.82 20.57
C GLY A 89 -4.88 -3.22 21.56
N VAL A 90 -4.44 -2.26 22.39
CA VAL A 90 -5.31 -1.53 23.34
C VAL A 90 -5.55 -0.12 22.81
N ALA A 91 -6.79 0.25 22.61
CA ALA A 91 -7.17 1.60 22.20
C ALA A 91 -6.89 2.62 23.33
N GLY A 92 -6.75 3.92 22.97
CA GLY A 92 -6.48 4.98 23.92
C GLY A 92 -7.54 5.18 25.03
N ASN A 93 -8.74 4.64 24.82
CA ASN A 93 -9.82 4.61 25.82
C ASN A 93 -9.77 3.38 26.75
N GLY A 94 -8.75 2.53 26.63
CA GLY A 94 -8.53 1.33 27.44
C GLY A 94 -9.19 0.05 26.90
N ASN A 95 -9.96 0.12 25.82
CA ASN A 95 -10.57 -1.07 25.24
C ASN A 95 -9.52 -1.94 24.52
N ARG A 96 -9.48 -3.24 24.82
CA ARG A 96 -8.70 -4.19 24.03
C ARG A 96 -9.45 -4.52 22.73
N ILE A 97 -8.81 -4.24 21.62
CA ILE A 97 -9.37 -4.44 20.27
C ILE A 97 -8.90 -5.79 19.70
N VAL A 98 -7.61 -6.06 19.84
CA VAL A 98 -6.97 -7.32 19.43
C VAL A 98 -5.95 -7.75 20.47
N GLU A 99 -5.62 -9.02 20.49
CA GLU A 99 -4.60 -9.54 21.39
C GLU A 99 -3.20 -9.09 20.97
N ARG A 100 -2.31 -8.88 21.93
CA ARG A 100 -0.93 -8.48 21.72
C ARG A 100 -0.23 -9.34 20.67
N TYR A 101 -0.36 -10.66 20.79
CA TYR A 101 0.27 -11.58 19.86
C TYR A 101 -0.22 -11.38 18.40
N ALA A 102 -1.47 -10.96 18.21
CA ALA A 102 -2.02 -10.72 16.89
C ALA A 102 -1.38 -9.48 16.24
N VAL A 103 -1.11 -8.42 17.00
CA VAL A 103 -0.34 -7.26 16.53
C VAL A 103 1.06 -7.70 16.13
N GLN A 104 1.75 -8.44 16.98
CA GLN A 104 3.09 -8.98 16.70
C GLN A 104 3.12 -9.90 15.47
N GLU A 105 2.07 -10.69 15.23
CA GLU A 105 1.96 -11.50 14.01
C GLU A 105 1.73 -10.65 12.76
N MET A 106 1.03 -9.53 12.86
CA MET A 106 0.85 -8.59 11.74
C MET A 106 2.16 -7.88 11.37
N GLU A 107 2.99 -7.60 12.34
CA GLU A 107 4.28 -6.91 12.19
C GLU A 107 5.38 -7.77 11.58
N LYS A 108 5.24 -9.10 11.59
CA LYS A 108 6.27 -10.01 11.07
C LYS A 108 6.46 -9.85 9.55
N PRO A 109 7.73 -9.67 9.10
CA PRO A 109 8.05 -9.67 7.67
C PRO A 109 7.82 -11.06 7.09
N ARG A 110 6.85 -11.22 6.20
CA ARG A 110 6.47 -12.53 5.63
C ARG A 110 6.79 -12.64 4.15
N GLN A 111 6.33 -11.70 3.37
CA GLN A 111 6.48 -11.70 1.93
C GLN A 111 7.41 -10.56 1.51
N PHE A 112 8.49 -10.89 0.81
CA PHE A 112 9.34 -9.89 0.20
C PHE A 112 8.54 -9.07 -0.83
N MET A 113 8.61 -7.76 -0.74
CA MET A 113 7.97 -6.85 -1.69
C MET A 113 8.98 -6.20 -2.64
N LYS A 114 9.96 -5.56 -2.07
CA LYS A 114 11.08 -4.88 -2.74
C LYS A 114 12.23 -4.77 -1.75
N PRO A 115 13.44 -4.39 -2.18
CA PRO A 115 14.55 -4.20 -1.28
C PRO A 115 14.18 -3.38 -0.04
N GLY A 116 14.44 -3.93 1.14
CA GLY A 116 14.14 -3.31 2.44
C GLY A 116 12.68 -3.31 2.86
N ILE A 117 11.73 -3.79 2.04
CA ILE A 117 10.30 -3.81 2.38
C ILE A 117 9.72 -5.22 2.26
N TYR A 118 9.02 -5.61 3.31
CA TYR A 118 8.27 -6.87 3.41
C TYR A 118 6.80 -6.60 3.71
N TYR A 119 5.93 -7.54 3.40
CA TYR A 119 4.51 -7.49 3.71
C TYR A 119 4.15 -8.56 4.73
N GLY A 120 3.47 -8.16 5.80
CA GLY A 120 2.92 -9.05 6.82
C GLY A 120 1.42 -9.30 6.64
N TYR A 121 0.69 -9.31 7.72
CA TYR A 121 -0.77 -9.38 7.69
C TYR A 121 -1.38 -7.97 7.67
N GLY A 122 -1.47 -7.38 6.47
CA GLY A 122 -2.04 -6.05 6.27
C GLY A 122 -1.12 -4.89 6.61
N LEU A 123 0.16 -5.15 6.87
CA LEU A 123 1.19 -4.14 7.12
C LEU A 123 2.41 -4.40 6.24
N GLU A 124 2.99 -3.36 5.69
CA GLU A 124 4.35 -3.36 5.19
C GLU A 124 5.30 -3.12 6.35
N THR A 125 6.44 -3.80 6.32
CA THR A 125 7.52 -3.65 7.31
C THR A 125 8.75 -3.14 6.60
N LYS A 126 9.34 -2.06 7.09
CA LYS A 126 10.61 -1.51 6.58
C LYS A 126 11.54 -1.11 7.72
N GLN A 127 12.80 -0.84 7.39
CA GLN A 127 13.78 -0.28 8.31
C GLN A 127 14.03 1.19 7.97
N VAL A 128 14.06 2.04 9.00
CA VAL A 128 14.50 3.44 8.91
C VAL A 128 15.61 3.62 9.94
N GLY A 129 16.86 3.63 9.48
CA GLY A 129 18.02 3.49 10.36
C GLY A 129 18.01 2.12 11.05
N ASP A 130 18.02 2.10 12.38
CA ASP A 130 17.92 0.90 13.23
C ASP A 130 16.49 0.60 13.71
N ARG A 131 15.49 1.32 13.20
CA ARG A 131 14.08 1.28 13.63
C ARG A 131 13.24 0.45 12.68
N ALA A 132 12.41 -0.42 13.23
CA ALA A 132 11.36 -1.09 12.47
C ALA A 132 10.15 -0.15 12.34
N VAL A 133 9.70 0.07 11.13
CA VAL A 133 8.51 0.87 10.80
C VAL A 133 7.48 -0.02 10.14
N TYR A 134 6.27 0.05 10.59
CA TYR A 134 5.13 -0.68 10.08
C TYR A 134 4.16 0.31 9.43
N GLU A 135 3.73 0.02 8.21
CA GLU A 135 2.90 0.96 7.48
C GLU A 135 1.91 0.28 6.53
N HIS A 136 0.97 1.06 6.04
CA HIS A 136 0.20 0.72 4.85
C HIS A 136 -0.20 1.99 4.12
N GLY A 137 0.06 2.01 2.82
CA GLY A 137 -0.37 3.07 1.92
C GLY A 137 -1.76 2.82 1.34
N GLY A 138 -2.36 3.85 0.81
CA GLY A 138 -3.60 3.78 0.04
C GLY A 138 -3.58 4.77 -1.12
N SER A 139 -4.07 4.34 -2.28
CA SER A 139 -4.23 5.20 -3.45
C SER A 139 -5.43 4.74 -4.25
N LEU A 140 -6.37 5.66 -4.44
CA LEU A 140 -7.53 5.53 -5.33
C LEU A 140 -7.67 6.85 -6.11
N PRO A 141 -8.38 6.89 -7.24
CA PRO A 141 -8.58 8.14 -7.97
C PRO A 141 -8.99 9.29 -7.04
N GLY A 142 -8.21 10.37 -7.05
CA GLY A 142 -8.43 11.56 -6.25
C GLY A 142 -8.02 11.49 -4.77
N VAL A 143 -7.43 10.39 -4.29
CA VAL A 143 -6.94 10.29 -2.90
C VAL A 143 -5.66 9.50 -2.79
N SER A 144 -4.82 9.86 -1.83
CA SER A 144 -3.72 9.04 -1.35
C SER A 144 -3.58 9.14 0.16
N SER A 145 -3.09 8.10 0.78
CA SER A 145 -2.93 8.02 2.23
C SER A 145 -1.73 7.17 2.60
N ASN A 146 -1.13 7.49 3.74
CA ASN A 146 -0.18 6.64 4.43
C ASN A 146 -0.53 6.63 5.92
N PHE A 147 -0.46 5.45 6.49
CA PHE A 147 -0.52 5.19 7.92
C PHE A 147 0.73 4.43 8.30
N SER A 148 1.49 4.95 9.25
CA SER A 148 2.70 4.29 9.74
C SER A 148 2.86 4.45 11.25
N PHE A 149 3.59 3.53 11.86
CA PHE A 149 3.97 3.62 13.27
C PHE A 149 5.32 2.97 13.51
N CYS A 150 6.03 3.50 14.50
CA CYS A 150 7.33 3.03 14.95
C CYS A 150 7.26 2.79 16.47
N PRO A 151 7.14 1.53 16.93
CA PRO A 151 7.03 1.23 18.36
C PRO A 151 8.24 1.67 19.18
N GLN A 152 9.45 1.60 18.62
CA GLN A 152 10.68 1.99 19.33
C GLN A 152 10.69 3.48 19.69
N GLU A 153 10.06 4.31 18.86
CA GLU A 153 9.96 5.76 19.07
C GLU A 153 8.60 6.19 19.66
N GLU A 154 7.70 5.24 19.88
CA GLU A 154 6.33 5.49 20.37
C GLU A 154 5.57 6.50 19.50
N VAL A 155 5.84 6.54 18.20
CA VAL A 155 5.27 7.50 17.25
C VAL A 155 4.39 6.83 16.21
N GLY A 156 3.26 7.45 15.90
CA GLY A 156 2.40 7.13 14.77
C GLY A 156 2.26 8.32 13.84
N ILE A 157 2.29 8.07 12.54
CA ILE A 157 2.20 9.08 11.50
C ILE A 157 1.04 8.76 10.58
N VAL A 158 0.26 9.76 10.26
CA VAL A 158 -0.84 9.64 9.30
C VAL A 158 -0.76 10.78 8.30
N VAL A 159 -0.74 10.44 7.03
CA VAL A 159 -0.81 11.40 5.93
C VAL A 159 -2.04 11.10 5.11
N LEU A 160 -2.92 12.08 4.96
CA LEU A 160 -4.12 12.00 4.13
C LEU A 160 -4.07 13.12 3.09
N CYS A 161 -4.23 12.76 1.83
CA CYS A 161 -4.21 13.70 0.74
C CYS A 161 -5.41 13.49 -0.19
N ASN A 162 -6.02 14.56 -0.64
CA ASN A 162 -7.16 14.54 -1.55
C ASN A 162 -6.73 14.65 -3.04
N THR A 163 -5.58 14.08 -3.35
CA THR A 163 -5.08 13.78 -4.69
C THR A 163 -4.18 12.56 -4.66
N MET A 164 -4.00 11.89 -5.79
CA MET A 164 -3.03 10.79 -5.92
C MET A 164 -1.66 11.24 -6.48
N ASP A 165 -1.52 12.52 -6.83
CA ASP A 165 -0.32 13.07 -7.49
C ASP A 165 0.76 13.50 -6.50
N VAL A 166 0.81 12.87 -5.31
CA VAL A 166 1.84 13.12 -4.28
C VAL A 166 2.32 11.80 -3.67
N SER A 167 3.58 11.76 -3.28
CA SER A 167 4.15 10.62 -2.55
C SER A 167 3.90 10.78 -1.05
N VAL A 168 2.74 10.31 -0.57
CA VAL A 168 2.38 10.37 0.85
C VAL A 168 3.29 9.51 1.72
N ALA A 169 3.86 8.44 1.18
CA ALA A 169 4.86 7.62 1.88
C ALA A 169 6.14 8.42 2.13
N ALA A 170 6.65 9.15 1.12
CA ALA A 170 7.82 10.00 1.30
C ALA A 170 7.58 11.12 2.33
N ILE A 171 6.36 11.67 2.39
CA ILE A 171 6.01 12.66 3.42
C ILE A 171 6.02 12.02 4.81
N ALA A 172 5.49 10.79 4.96
CA ALA A 172 5.51 10.07 6.22
C ALA A 172 6.94 9.74 6.66
N ASP A 173 7.79 9.30 5.73
CA ASP A 173 9.21 9.01 5.99
C ASP A 173 9.98 10.26 6.40
N ALA A 174 9.78 11.38 5.68
CA ALA A 174 10.38 12.66 6.03
C ALA A 174 9.96 13.14 7.43
N ALA A 175 8.68 12.96 7.78
CA ALA A 175 8.19 13.31 9.11
C ALA A 175 8.82 12.44 10.22
N LEU A 176 8.96 11.12 9.98
CA LEU A 176 9.63 10.23 10.91
C LEU A 176 11.12 10.58 11.04
N ASN A 177 11.80 10.78 9.93
CA ASN A 177 13.22 11.17 9.92
C ASN A 177 13.43 12.46 10.73
N ALA A 178 12.62 13.50 10.47
CA ALA A 178 12.68 14.74 11.22
C ALA A 178 12.44 14.54 12.73
N TYR A 179 11.47 13.71 13.09
CA TYR A 179 11.17 13.35 14.49
C TYR A 179 12.35 12.65 15.16
N CYS A 180 13.02 11.75 14.45
CA CYS A 180 14.18 10.99 14.94
C CYS A 180 15.51 11.76 14.83
N GLY A 181 15.52 13.00 14.33
CA GLY A 181 16.74 13.80 14.12
C GLY A 181 17.64 13.26 13.00
N LEU A 182 17.05 12.55 12.03
CA LEU A 182 17.71 12.06 10.83
C LEU A 182 17.55 13.07 9.67
N GLU A 183 18.33 12.86 8.61
CA GLU A 183 18.15 13.64 7.36
C GLU A 183 16.76 13.46 6.80
N VAL A 184 16.11 14.58 6.46
CA VAL A 184 14.72 14.59 5.99
C VAL A 184 14.59 14.04 4.57
N GLU A 185 15.61 14.28 3.73
CA GLU A 185 15.64 13.80 2.37
C GLU A 185 16.04 12.32 2.36
N GLU A 186 15.13 11.47 1.88
CA GLU A 186 15.45 10.06 1.64
C GLU A 186 16.38 9.95 0.43
N GLU A 187 17.61 9.46 0.64
CA GLU A 187 18.43 9.02 -0.48
C GLU A 187 17.73 7.86 -1.18
N ARG A 188 17.38 8.05 -2.46
CA ARG A 188 16.85 6.97 -3.28
C ARG A 188 17.81 5.79 -3.27
N GLN A 189 17.28 4.62 -3.05
CA GLN A 189 18.07 3.40 -3.07
C GLN A 189 18.76 3.25 -4.43
N ILE A 190 20.08 3.31 -4.43
CA ILE A 190 20.91 3.07 -5.62
C ILE A 190 21.12 1.57 -5.69
N HIS A 191 20.56 0.92 -6.71
CA HIS A 191 20.85 -0.46 -7.01
C HIS A 191 22.13 -0.55 -7.82
N ALA A 192 22.96 -1.55 -7.53
CA ALA A 192 24.12 -1.86 -8.36
C ALA A 192 23.67 -2.10 -9.82
N GLU A 193 24.45 -1.61 -10.77
CA GLU A 193 24.19 -1.88 -12.19
C GLU A 193 24.23 -3.37 -12.44
N ARG A 194 23.17 -3.90 -13.01
CA ARG A 194 23.00 -5.30 -13.40
C ARG A 194 22.34 -5.37 -14.77
N SER A 195 22.73 -6.40 -15.53
CA SER A 195 22.03 -6.83 -16.74
C SER A 195 21.48 -8.23 -16.54
N TRP A 196 20.34 -8.53 -17.15
CA TRP A 196 19.81 -9.89 -17.21
C TRP A 196 20.59 -10.72 -18.21
N SER A 197 20.78 -12.00 -17.94
CA SER A 197 21.24 -12.97 -18.94
C SER A 197 20.15 -13.25 -19.99
N ALA A 198 20.50 -13.86 -21.11
CA ALA A 198 19.51 -14.22 -22.12
C ALA A 198 18.43 -15.18 -21.57
N GLU A 199 18.83 -16.11 -20.70
CA GLU A 199 17.94 -17.06 -20.04
C GLU A 199 16.97 -16.37 -19.09
N GLU A 200 17.47 -15.43 -18.26
CA GLU A 200 16.63 -14.62 -17.37
C GLU A 200 15.62 -13.75 -18.13
N LEU A 201 16.03 -13.21 -19.29
CA LEU A 201 15.15 -12.42 -20.15
C LEU A 201 14.04 -13.26 -20.78
N GLU A 202 14.38 -14.46 -21.29
CA GLU A 202 13.40 -15.39 -21.87
C GLU A 202 12.38 -15.86 -20.83
N GLU A 203 12.83 -16.13 -19.60
CA GLU A 203 11.98 -16.60 -18.51
C GLU A 203 10.97 -15.54 -18.03
N LEU A 204 11.37 -14.27 -18.06
CA LEU A 204 10.54 -13.16 -17.62
C LEU A 204 9.64 -12.63 -18.75
N ALA A 205 10.00 -12.84 -20.00
CA ALA A 205 9.21 -12.36 -21.14
C ALA A 205 7.87 -13.09 -21.22
N GLY A 206 6.78 -12.33 -21.41
CA GLY A 206 5.44 -12.92 -21.47
C GLY A 206 4.33 -11.88 -21.37
N SER A 207 3.10 -12.37 -21.40
CA SER A 207 1.90 -11.56 -21.18
C SER A 207 1.27 -11.93 -19.86
N TYR A 208 0.96 -10.93 -19.08
CA TYR A 208 0.50 -11.05 -17.69
C TYR A 208 -0.83 -10.31 -17.52
N VAL A 209 -1.83 -10.96 -16.92
CA VAL A 209 -3.19 -10.42 -16.79
C VAL A 209 -3.64 -10.56 -15.34
N SER A 210 -4.03 -9.47 -14.71
CA SER A 210 -4.58 -9.51 -13.35
C SER A 210 -6.01 -10.06 -13.33
N GLY A 211 -6.44 -10.55 -12.17
CA GLY A 211 -7.83 -10.95 -11.95
C GLY A 211 -8.84 -9.78 -12.06
N GLU A 212 -8.37 -8.54 -12.10
CA GLU A 212 -9.16 -7.32 -12.26
C GLU A 212 -9.24 -6.88 -13.74
N GLY A 213 -8.50 -7.55 -14.63
CA GLY A 213 -8.50 -7.28 -16.08
C GLY A 213 -7.39 -6.35 -16.55
N ASP A 214 -6.56 -5.82 -15.65
CA ASP A 214 -5.35 -5.10 -16.04
C ASP A 214 -4.34 -6.07 -16.66
N ALA A 215 -3.62 -5.62 -17.68
CA ALA A 215 -2.65 -6.44 -18.40
C ALA A 215 -1.39 -5.65 -18.75
N PHE A 216 -0.27 -6.36 -18.83
CA PHE A 216 0.96 -5.88 -19.43
C PHE A 216 1.71 -7.00 -20.16
N THR A 217 2.57 -6.61 -21.08
CA THR A 217 3.47 -7.54 -21.77
C THR A 217 4.92 -7.16 -21.52
N LEU A 218 5.76 -8.14 -21.20
CA LEU A 218 7.21 -8.01 -21.15
C LEU A 218 7.82 -8.52 -22.44
N THR A 219 8.55 -7.66 -23.14
CA THR A 219 9.30 -8.00 -24.36
C THR A 219 10.77 -7.73 -24.14
N VAL A 220 11.62 -8.52 -24.79
CA VAL A 220 13.07 -8.28 -24.81
C VAL A 220 13.39 -7.26 -25.90
N GLU A 221 13.93 -6.13 -25.53
CA GLU A 221 14.35 -5.06 -26.43
C GLU A 221 15.76 -4.60 -26.06
N ASN A 222 16.69 -4.68 -27.01
CA ASN A 222 18.10 -4.26 -26.83
C ASN A 222 18.79 -4.89 -25.59
N GLY A 223 18.53 -6.17 -25.30
CA GLY A 223 19.12 -6.88 -24.17
C GLY A 223 18.56 -6.49 -22.80
N THR A 224 17.42 -5.85 -22.74
CA THR A 224 16.67 -5.54 -21.52
C THR A 224 15.20 -5.85 -21.68
N LEU A 225 14.46 -5.87 -20.55
CA LEU A 225 13.00 -6.00 -20.58
C LEU A 225 12.35 -4.63 -20.80
N SER A 226 11.39 -4.62 -21.70
CA SER A 226 10.47 -3.51 -21.95
C SER A 226 9.05 -3.94 -21.55
N MET A 227 8.45 -3.24 -20.61
CA MET A 227 7.07 -3.47 -20.18
C MET A 227 6.14 -2.57 -20.97
N LYS A 228 5.13 -3.17 -21.61
CA LYS A 228 4.09 -2.44 -22.36
C LYS A 228 2.76 -2.51 -21.59
N VAL A 229 2.33 -1.36 -21.09
CA VAL A 229 1.02 -1.16 -20.51
C VAL A 229 0.22 -0.26 -21.44
N ASN A 230 -0.93 -0.70 -21.93
CA ASN A 230 -1.74 0.05 -22.88
C ASN A 230 -0.96 0.56 -24.12
N GLY A 231 -0.01 -0.25 -24.59
CA GLY A 231 0.79 0.04 -25.78
C GLY A 231 2.02 0.93 -25.59
N ASN A 232 2.17 1.57 -24.44
CA ASN A 232 3.32 2.44 -24.14
C ASN A 232 4.48 1.62 -23.53
N PRO A 233 5.65 1.54 -24.21
CA PRO A 233 6.79 0.80 -23.68
C PRO A 233 7.51 1.57 -22.58
N THR A 234 7.95 0.85 -21.56
CA THR A 234 8.80 1.36 -20.47
C THR A 234 9.91 0.35 -20.22
N ALA A 235 11.17 0.77 -20.35
CA ALA A 235 12.31 -0.08 -20.05
C ALA A 235 12.39 -0.34 -18.54
N LEU A 236 12.74 -1.58 -18.19
CA LEU A 236 12.98 -1.99 -16.81
C LEU A 236 14.48 -1.97 -16.54
N GLN A 237 14.86 -1.48 -15.36
CA GLN A 237 16.21 -1.67 -14.82
C GLN A 237 16.26 -3.01 -14.07
N ALA A 238 17.24 -3.84 -14.36
CA ALA A 238 17.46 -5.09 -13.61
C ALA A 238 17.91 -4.77 -12.18
N VAL A 239 17.28 -5.42 -11.19
CA VAL A 239 17.64 -5.32 -9.76
C VAL A 239 18.13 -6.66 -9.24
N TYR A 240 17.38 -7.72 -9.51
CA TYR A 240 17.75 -9.12 -9.25
C TYR A 240 17.47 -9.97 -10.50
N PRO A 241 17.93 -11.22 -10.56
CA PRO A 241 17.59 -12.15 -11.65
C PRO A 241 16.08 -12.22 -11.94
N TRP A 242 15.30 -12.10 -10.90
CA TRP A 242 13.84 -12.25 -10.87
C TRP A 242 13.08 -10.94 -10.61
N GLN A 243 13.77 -9.79 -10.63
CA GLN A 243 13.16 -8.50 -10.34
C GLN A 243 13.70 -7.38 -11.23
N GLY A 244 12.77 -6.61 -11.79
CA GLY A 244 13.03 -5.35 -12.48
C GLY A 244 12.38 -4.17 -11.79
N MET A 245 12.81 -2.97 -12.14
CA MET A 245 12.33 -1.72 -11.58
C MET A 245 12.00 -0.71 -12.70
N VAL A 246 10.88 -0.02 -12.54
CA VAL A 246 10.55 1.18 -13.30
C VAL A 246 10.76 2.38 -12.41
N ARG A 247 11.67 3.27 -12.80
CA ARG A 247 11.92 4.51 -12.08
C ARG A 247 10.84 5.53 -12.39
N LYS A 248 10.18 6.07 -11.37
CA LYS A 248 9.20 7.14 -11.47
C LYS A 248 9.72 8.41 -10.79
N THR A 249 9.04 9.52 -10.99
CA THR A 249 9.46 10.82 -10.41
C THR A 249 9.54 10.78 -8.88
N TYR A 250 8.57 10.16 -8.22
CA TYR A 250 8.45 10.17 -6.76
C TYR A 250 8.65 8.81 -6.10
N SER A 251 8.67 7.71 -6.87
CA SER A 251 8.84 6.37 -6.32
C SER A 251 9.33 5.41 -7.41
N ASP A 252 9.96 4.32 -6.98
CA ASP A 252 10.32 3.23 -7.88
C ASP A 252 9.28 2.12 -7.77
N ILE A 253 8.83 1.59 -8.91
CA ILE A 253 7.86 0.50 -8.95
C ILE A 253 8.60 -0.77 -9.37
N TYR A 254 8.45 -1.82 -8.57
CA TYR A 254 9.12 -3.09 -8.81
C TYR A 254 8.20 -4.09 -9.49
N LEU A 255 8.74 -4.77 -10.47
CA LEU A 255 8.18 -5.97 -11.08
C LEU A 255 8.97 -7.16 -10.55
N THR A 256 8.29 -8.11 -9.92
CA THR A 256 8.90 -9.28 -9.28
C THR A 256 8.28 -10.54 -9.85
N ALA A 257 9.09 -11.43 -10.41
CA ALA A 257 8.64 -12.75 -10.83
C ALA A 257 8.23 -13.62 -9.64
N ILE A 258 7.15 -14.35 -9.80
CA ILE A 258 6.67 -15.34 -8.82
C ILE A 258 6.85 -16.72 -9.44
N ARG A 259 7.51 -17.61 -8.71
CA ARG A 259 7.83 -18.96 -9.17
C ARG A 259 7.01 -20.01 -8.45
N ASP A 260 6.74 -21.11 -9.15
CA ASP A 260 6.19 -22.33 -8.58
C ASP A 260 7.26 -23.14 -7.81
N GLU A 261 6.86 -24.29 -7.28
CA GLU A 261 7.74 -25.20 -6.53
C GLU A 261 8.84 -25.82 -7.43
N GLU A 262 8.63 -25.85 -8.74
CA GLU A 262 9.58 -26.36 -9.72
C GLU A 262 10.52 -25.26 -10.25
N GLY A 263 10.29 -24.01 -9.85
CA GLY A 263 11.12 -22.85 -10.17
C GLY A 263 10.70 -22.09 -11.42
N HIS A 264 9.60 -22.46 -12.09
CA HIS A 264 9.09 -21.76 -13.28
C HIS A 264 8.35 -20.48 -12.89
N VAL A 265 8.52 -19.43 -13.67
CA VAL A 265 7.74 -18.19 -13.51
C VAL A 265 6.31 -18.45 -13.96
N PHE A 266 5.35 -18.34 -13.07
CA PHE A 266 3.91 -18.50 -13.37
C PHE A 266 3.11 -17.23 -13.18
N ALA A 267 3.69 -16.20 -12.56
CA ALA A 267 3.06 -14.90 -12.37
C ALA A 267 4.12 -13.82 -12.15
N ALA A 268 3.71 -12.57 -12.30
CA ALA A 268 4.52 -11.41 -11.92
C ALA A 268 3.74 -10.52 -10.95
N ARG A 269 4.42 -9.96 -9.96
CA ARG A 269 3.88 -8.88 -9.14
C ARG A 269 4.42 -7.55 -9.66
N TYR A 270 3.53 -6.63 -9.99
CA TYR A 270 3.88 -5.26 -10.35
C TYR A 270 3.25 -4.30 -9.34
N GLY A 271 4.10 -3.61 -8.58
CA GLY A 271 3.65 -2.90 -7.40
C GLY A 271 3.01 -3.86 -6.38
N SER A 272 1.77 -3.62 -6.01
CA SER A 272 1.01 -4.46 -5.06
C SER A 272 0.14 -5.53 -5.72
N ARG A 273 0.04 -5.57 -7.06
CA ARG A 273 -0.85 -6.48 -7.80
C ARG A 273 -0.11 -7.68 -8.37
N ILE A 274 -0.80 -8.83 -8.37
CA ILE A 274 -0.31 -10.08 -8.97
C ILE A 274 -0.98 -10.27 -10.33
N PHE A 275 -0.18 -10.61 -11.31
CA PHE A 275 -0.55 -10.88 -12.70
C PHE A 275 -0.06 -12.29 -13.06
N PRO A 276 -0.94 -13.29 -13.06
CA PRO A 276 -0.65 -14.60 -13.64
C PRO A 276 -0.27 -14.56 -15.09
#